data_5e20421bbde02fdad4e62f3bd0e88311
#
_entry.id   5e20421bbde02fdad4e62f3bd0e88311
#
_cell.length_a   1.000
_cell.length_b   1.000
_cell.length_c   1.000
_cell.angle_alpha   90.00
_cell.angle_beta   90.00
_cell.angle_gamma   90.00
#
_symmetry.space_group_name_H-M   'P 1'
#
loop_
_entity.id
_entity.type
_entity.pdbx_description
1 polymer ?
#
loop_
_entity_poly.entity_id
_entity_poly.type
_entity_poly.pdbx_seq_one_letter_code
_entity_poly.pdbx_strand_id
1 'polypeptide(L)'
;MESTGKYWVPVFNLLEDEINVVIANPKWVKAVKGNKDDTKDSKWIGDLFRLGLVKGSYIPCKIVRILREYTRFRYKLVSCRSSEKNRYQNTLTVCNVALDSVVSDIFGKSSMSIIDYLLEQSGTSINHEEIASKLLRSLKSKEDAVIESVEGYQMTDAQKYRLRLVRAHMDYITAEINDVDKMIENMIFSNPDFENAVQFLCTIPSVKRDSAITIISEIGTDMSQFGGSKRLTSDSYFFL
;
A
#
# COMPACT_ATOMS: atom_id res chain seq x y z
N MET A 1 -26.95 -10.34 8.54
CA MET A 1 -26.27 -9.18 9.20
C MET A 1 -26.09 -8.05 8.21
N GLU A 2 -26.02 -6.82 8.68
CA GLU A 2 -25.73 -5.65 7.84
C GLU A 2 -24.22 -5.41 7.73
N SER A 3 -23.74 -4.96 6.56
CA SER A 3 -22.33 -4.68 6.30
C SER A 3 -21.89 -3.31 6.82
N THR A 4 -22.21 -2.96 8.07
CA THR A 4 -21.82 -1.69 8.67
C THR A 4 -20.36 -1.72 9.11
N GLY A 5 -19.50 -0.94 8.44
CA GLY A 5 -18.08 -0.84 8.74
C GLY A 5 -17.38 -2.20 8.78
N LYS A 6 -16.60 -2.46 9.84
CA LYS A 6 -15.87 -3.72 10.05
C LYS A 6 -16.50 -4.62 11.12
N TYR A 7 -17.59 -4.21 11.76
CA TYR A 7 -18.16 -4.90 12.91
C TYR A 7 -18.75 -6.28 12.58
N TRP A 8 -19.16 -6.50 11.35
CA TRP A 8 -19.67 -7.79 10.88
C TRP A 8 -18.56 -8.86 10.73
N VAL A 9 -17.32 -8.45 10.50
CA VAL A 9 -16.19 -9.37 10.18
C VAL A 9 -15.93 -10.39 11.29
N PRO A 10 -15.73 -10.01 12.58
CA PRO A 10 -15.48 -10.99 13.62
C PRO A 10 -16.66 -11.93 13.85
N VAL A 11 -17.89 -11.44 13.73
CA VAL A 11 -19.10 -12.26 13.88
C VAL A 11 -19.24 -13.22 12.70
N PHE A 12 -18.96 -12.76 11.47
CA PHE A 12 -18.96 -13.60 10.27
C PHE A 12 -17.94 -14.72 10.39
N ASN A 13 -16.69 -14.40 10.74
CA ASN A 13 -15.60 -15.36 10.87
C ASN A 13 -15.88 -16.43 11.96
N LEU A 14 -16.65 -16.10 12.99
CA LEU A 14 -17.03 -17.04 14.03
C LEU A 14 -18.14 -18.00 13.56
N LEU A 15 -19.05 -17.53 12.71
CA LEU A 15 -20.27 -18.25 12.37
C LEU A 15 -20.23 -18.92 10.99
N GLU A 16 -19.30 -18.50 10.09
CA GLU A 16 -19.29 -18.95 8.69
C GLU A 16 -19.11 -20.46 8.52
N ASP A 17 -18.46 -21.13 9.47
CA ASP A 17 -18.21 -22.57 9.43
C ASP A 17 -19.40 -23.38 9.98
N GLU A 18 -20.30 -22.76 10.74
CA GLU A 18 -21.41 -23.45 11.42
C GLU A 18 -22.77 -23.17 10.76
N ILE A 19 -23.00 -21.95 10.25
CA ILE A 19 -24.26 -21.52 9.69
C ILE A 19 -24.08 -20.68 8.42
N ASN A 20 -25.09 -20.70 7.56
CA ASN A 20 -25.12 -19.83 6.38
C ASN A 20 -25.37 -18.37 6.77
N VAL A 21 -24.32 -17.57 6.82
CA VAL A 21 -24.39 -16.15 7.18
C VAL A 21 -24.55 -15.29 5.95
N VAL A 22 -25.63 -14.51 5.88
CA VAL A 22 -25.88 -13.55 4.80
C VAL A 22 -25.54 -12.15 5.26
N ILE A 23 -24.65 -11.49 4.52
CA ILE A 23 -24.29 -10.08 4.74
C ILE A 23 -25.10 -9.22 3.78
N ALA A 24 -25.92 -8.33 4.34
CA ALA A 24 -26.78 -7.44 3.58
C ALA A 24 -26.17 -6.04 3.44
N ASN A 25 -26.26 -5.48 2.23
CA ASN A 25 -25.85 -4.09 2.03
C ASN A 25 -26.89 -3.15 2.66
N PRO A 26 -26.48 -2.18 3.52
CA PRO A 26 -27.37 -1.22 4.17
C PRO A 26 -28.31 -0.50 3.21
N LYS A 27 -27.86 -0.24 2.00
CA LYS A 27 -28.64 0.43 0.96
C LYS A 27 -29.93 -0.32 0.61
N TRP A 28 -29.91 -1.66 0.69
CA TRP A 28 -31.02 -2.52 0.27
C TRP A 28 -31.93 -2.97 1.42
N VAL A 29 -31.46 -2.85 2.66
CA VAL A 29 -32.21 -3.26 3.85
C VAL A 29 -32.67 -2.09 4.72
N LYS A 30 -32.47 -0.86 4.26
CA LYS A 30 -32.82 0.34 4.99
C LYS A 30 -34.32 0.40 5.23
N ALA A 31 -34.73 0.50 6.50
CA ALA A 31 -36.13 0.70 6.89
C ALA A 31 -36.71 2.02 6.35
N VAL A 32 -38.00 2.04 6.06
CA VAL A 32 -38.77 3.25 5.71
C VAL A 32 -38.77 4.19 6.90
N LYS A 33 -38.68 5.51 6.66
CA LYS A 33 -38.56 6.61 7.63
C LYS A 33 -39.36 6.38 8.91
N GLY A 34 -38.70 6.38 10.05
CA GLY A 34 -39.26 6.32 11.40
C GLY A 34 -38.16 6.57 12.43
N ASN A 35 -38.51 6.61 13.71
CA ASN A 35 -37.54 6.69 14.81
C ASN A 35 -36.58 5.50 14.73
N LYS A 36 -35.30 5.78 14.55
CA LYS A 36 -34.24 4.78 14.55
C LYS A 36 -34.16 4.12 15.92
N ASP A 37 -34.30 2.81 15.93
CA ASP A 37 -34.16 1.96 17.10
C ASP A 37 -33.51 0.66 16.60
N ASP A 38 -32.36 0.34 17.14
CA ASP A 38 -31.56 -0.82 16.71
C ASP A 38 -32.32 -2.14 16.83
N THR A 39 -33.25 -2.22 17.82
CA THR A 39 -34.12 -3.40 18.01
C THR A 39 -35.13 -3.54 16.86
N LYS A 40 -35.68 -2.44 16.39
CA LYS A 40 -36.63 -2.42 15.25
C LYS A 40 -35.88 -2.72 13.93
N ASP A 41 -34.71 -2.16 13.77
CA ASP A 41 -33.90 -2.39 12.57
C ASP A 41 -33.45 -3.86 12.49
N SER A 42 -33.02 -4.48 13.58
CA SER A 42 -32.66 -5.90 13.65
C SER A 42 -33.86 -6.80 13.31
N LYS A 43 -35.06 -6.51 13.88
CA LYS A 43 -36.28 -7.25 13.57
C LYS A 43 -36.66 -7.10 12.10
N TRP A 44 -36.59 -5.91 11.56
CA TRP A 44 -36.87 -5.63 10.16
C TRP A 44 -35.99 -6.41 9.22
N ILE A 45 -34.68 -6.44 9.45
CA ILE A 45 -33.71 -7.23 8.66
C ILE A 45 -34.03 -8.71 8.77
N GLY A 46 -34.42 -9.21 9.95
CA GLY A 46 -34.82 -10.59 10.16
C GLY A 46 -36.11 -10.95 9.39
N ASP A 47 -37.10 -10.07 9.38
CA ASP A 47 -38.33 -10.27 8.63
C ASP A 47 -38.09 -10.26 7.10
N LEU A 48 -37.28 -9.33 6.59
CA LEU A 48 -36.85 -9.31 5.19
C LEU A 48 -36.11 -10.58 4.79
N PHE A 49 -35.21 -11.07 5.65
CA PHE A 49 -34.48 -12.31 5.41
C PHE A 49 -35.41 -13.52 5.32
N ARG A 50 -36.34 -13.64 6.27
CA ARG A 50 -37.36 -14.72 6.29
C ARG A 50 -38.24 -14.73 5.05
N LEU A 51 -38.53 -13.56 4.49
CA LEU A 51 -39.29 -13.41 3.24
C LEU A 51 -38.47 -13.60 1.96
N GLY A 52 -37.15 -13.88 2.07
CA GLY A 52 -36.27 -14.03 0.91
C GLY A 52 -35.96 -12.72 0.16
N LEU A 53 -36.23 -11.57 0.79
CA LEU A 53 -36.06 -10.24 0.17
C LEU A 53 -34.67 -9.66 0.35
N VAL A 54 -33.81 -10.29 1.15
CA VAL A 54 -32.43 -9.83 1.37
C VAL A 54 -31.54 -10.37 0.26
N LYS A 55 -31.00 -9.46 -0.56
CA LYS A 55 -29.90 -9.79 -1.46
C LYS A 55 -28.59 -9.81 -0.70
N GLY A 56 -27.97 -10.98 -0.56
CA GLY A 56 -26.66 -11.12 0.07
C GLY A 56 -25.53 -10.47 -0.74
N SER A 57 -24.60 -9.84 -0.03
CA SER A 57 -23.32 -9.44 -0.60
C SER A 57 -22.43 -10.66 -0.74
N TYR A 58 -21.67 -10.74 -1.83
CA TYR A 58 -20.67 -11.77 -1.97
C TYR A 58 -19.52 -11.54 -0.99
N ILE A 59 -19.19 -12.57 -0.25
CA ILE A 59 -18.04 -12.57 0.67
C ILE A 59 -17.04 -13.62 0.14
N PRO A 60 -15.83 -13.22 -0.24
CA PRO A 60 -14.82 -14.16 -0.71
C PRO A 60 -14.46 -15.18 0.37
N CYS A 61 -13.95 -16.32 -0.05
CA CYS A 61 -13.46 -17.34 0.87
C CYS A 61 -12.34 -16.79 1.78
N LYS A 62 -12.15 -17.43 2.92
CA LYS A 62 -11.26 -16.97 3.99
C LYS A 62 -9.83 -16.67 3.51
N ILE A 63 -9.27 -17.53 2.65
CA ILE A 63 -7.91 -17.34 2.14
C ILE A 63 -7.78 -16.09 1.25
N VAL A 64 -8.79 -15.78 0.43
CA VAL A 64 -8.83 -14.53 -0.37
C VAL A 64 -8.94 -13.32 0.53
N ARG A 65 -9.73 -13.40 1.62
CA ARG A 65 -9.85 -12.30 2.58
C ARG A 65 -8.53 -12.01 3.29
N ILE A 66 -7.79 -13.04 3.70
CA ILE A 66 -6.46 -12.91 4.31
C ILE A 66 -5.47 -12.30 3.30
N LEU A 67 -5.44 -12.81 2.07
CA LEU A 67 -4.58 -12.25 1.02
C LEU A 67 -4.89 -10.76 0.79
N ARG A 68 -6.17 -10.37 0.75
CA ARG A 68 -6.61 -8.98 0.63
C ARG A 68 -6.14 -8.10 1.80
N GLU A 69 -6.15 -8.62 3.02
CA GLU A 69 -5.62 -7.88 4.18
C GLU A 69 -4.13 -7.59 4.02
N TYR A 70 -3.33 -8.57 3.60
CA TYR A 70 -1.89 -8.39 3.36
C TYR A 70 -1.60 -7.43 2.21
N THR A 71 -2.27 -7.55 1.07
CA THR A 71 -2.04 -6.67 -0.08
C THR A 71 -2.43 -5.22 0.23
N ARG A 72 -3.53 -4.99 0.95
CA ARG A 72 -3.95 -3.66 1.40
C ARG A 72 -3.02 -3.10 2.48
N PHE A 73 -2.52 -3.93 3.38
CA PHE A 73 -1.53 -3.53 4.37
C PHE A 73 -0.21 -3.11 3.69
N ARG A 74 0.27 -3.93 2.75
CA ARG A 74 1.42 -3.59 1.91
C ARG A 74 1.27 -2.22 1.22
N TYR A 75 0.11 -1.99 0.60
CA TYR A 75 -0.18 -0.71 -0.05
C TYR A 75 -0.05 0.47 0.92
N LYS A 76 -0.55 0.35 2.14
CA LYS A 76 -0.42 1.38 3.17
C LYS A 76 1.03 1.61 3.58
N LEU A 77 1.81 0.55 3.75
CA LEU A 77 3.25 0.66 4.07
C LEU A 77 4.01 1.38 2.93
N VAL A 78 3.73 1.07 1.68
CA VAL A 78 4.32 1.75 0.52
C VAL A 78 3.94 3.24 0.51
N SER A 79 2.69 3.57 0.81
CA SER A 79 2.23 4.96 0.94
C SER A 79 2.93 5.70 2.10
N CYS A 80 3.08 5.05 3.25
CA CYS A 80 3.83 5.60 4.38
C CYS A 80 5.29 5.87 4.00
N ARG A 81 5.95 4.91 3.35
CA ARG A 81 7.33 5.08 2.87
C ARG A 81 7.45 6.24 1.89
N SER A 82 6.51 6.40 0.98
CA SER A 82 6.49 7.54 0.04
C SER A 82 6.34 8.87 0.77
N SER A 83 5.53 8.92 1.82
CA SER A 83 5.37 10.10 2.66
C SER A 83 6.68 10.45 3.40
N GLU A 84 7.42 9.42 3.90
CA GLU A 84 8.73 9.65 4.53
C GLU A 84 9.77 10.10 3.51
N LYS A 85 9.77 9.57 2.29
CA LYS A 85 10.64 10.03 1.19
C LYS A 85 10.41 11.52 0.90
N ASN A 86 9.16 11.94 0.79
CA ASN A 86 8.81 13.34 0.58
C ASN A 86 9.26 14.22 1.75
N ARG A 87 9.10 13.75 2.99
CA ARG A 87 9.58 14.46 4.19
C ARG A 87 11.10 14.61 4.23
N TYR A 88 11.81 13.56 3.81
CA TYR A 88 13.27 13.57 3.69
C TYR A 88 13.73 14.61 2.66
N GLN A 89 13.17 14.55 1.45
CA GLN A 89 13.49 15.46 0.35
C GLN A 89 13.18 16.92 0.72
N ASN A 90 12.00 17.20 1.30
CA ASN A 90 11.64 18.54 1.75
C ASN A 90 12.63 19.07 2.79
N THR A 91 13.14 18.21 3.67
CA THR A 91 14.16 18.65 4.67
C THR A 91 15.48 18.98 3.98
N LEU A 92 15.90 18.22 2.96
CA LEU A 92 17.10 18.54 2.17
C LEU A 92 16.94 19.87 1.42
N THR A 93 15.79 20.12 0.83
CA THR A 93 15.49 21.39 0.15
C THR A 93 15.61 22.59 1.11
N VAL A 94 15.08 22.47 2.33
CA VAL A 94 15.21 23.51 3.36
C VAL A 94 16.67 23.72 3.80
N CYS A 95 17.51 22.68 3.67
CA CYS A 95 18.94 22.75 3.93
C CYS A 95 19.77 23.26 2.73
N ASN A 96 19.15 23.76 1.68
CA ASN A 96 19.78 24.18 0.43
C ASN A 96 20.57 23.04 -0.26
N VAL A 97 20.02 21.82 -0.25
CA VAL A 97 20.55 20.65 -0.97
C VAL A 97 19.62 20.36 -2.12
N ALA A 98 20.04 20.68 -3.35
CA ALA A 98 19.25 20.60 -4.56
C ALA A 98 19.64 19.40 -5.46
N LEU A 99 20.07 18.29 -4.85
CA LEU A 99 20.49 17.07 -5.57
C LEU A 99 19.40 16.53 -6.50
N ASP A 100 18.13 16.70 -6.17
CA ASP A 100 16.97 16.26 -6.97
C ASP A 100 16.84 16.96 -8.32
N SER A 101 17.48 18.13 -8.49
CA SER A 101 17.54 18.83 -9.77
C SER A 101 18.52 18.20 -10.79
N VAL A 102 19.50 17.41 -10.29
CA VAL A 102 20.59 16.84 -11.08
C VAL A 102 20.46 15.32 -11.25
N VAL A 103 19.99 14.63 -10.20
CA VAL A 103 19.88 13.19 -10.17
C VAL A 103 18.44 12.73 -10.40
N SER A 104 18.26 11.61 -11.09
CA SER A 104 16.95 11.01 -11.31
C SER A 104 16.36 10.35 -10.06
N ASP A 105 17.21 9.91 -9.13
CA ASP A 105 16.81 9.29 -7.87
C ASP A 105 17.71 9.78 -6.73
N ILE A 106 17.14 10.59 -5.85
CA ILE A 106 17.83 11.12 -4.68
C ILE A 106 18.15 10.03 -3.64
N PHE A 107 17.44 8.90 -3.69
CA PHE A 107 17.67 7.74 -2.84
C PHE A 107 18.64 6.72 -3.46
N GLY A 108 19.23 7.04 -4.60
CA GLY A 108 20.27 6.25 -5.25
C GLY A 108 21.58 6.24 -4.46
N LYS A 109 22.42 5.23 -4.69
CA LYS A 109 23.66 5.00 -3.92
C LYS A 109 24.57 6.23 -3.84
N SER A 110 24.83 6.90 -4.96
CA SER A 110 25.70 8.11 -4.99
C SER A 110 25.10 9.25 -4.20
N SER A 111 23.79 9.55 -4.43
CA SER A 111 23.10 10.64 -3.74
C SER A 111 23.08 10.42 -2.22
N MET A 112 22.74 9.20 -1.79
CA MET A 112 22.74 8.86 -0.38
C MET A 112 24.13 8.92 0.25
N SER A 113 25.17 8.50 -0.47
CA SER A 113 26.57 8.62 0.01
C SER A 113 27.02 10.07 0.15
N ILE A 114 26.58 10.97 -0.75
CA ILE A 114 26.82 12.41 -0.64
C ILE A 114 26.08 13.00 0.54
N ILE A 115 24.80 12.66 0.72
CA ILE A 115 24.00 13.14 1.85
C ILE A 115 24.62 12.67 3.19
N ASP A 116 25.06 11.41 3.27
CA ASP A 116 25.77 10.90 4.45
C ASP A 116 27.02 11.72 4.77
N TYR A 117 27.82 12.03 3.75
CA TYR A 117 28.96 12.93 3.89
C TYR A 117 28.54 14.30 4.46
N LEU A 118 27.50 14.95 3.90
CA LEU A 118 27.01 16.23 4.38
C LEU A 118 26.50 16.18 5.84
N LEU A 119 25.89 15.07 6.25
CA LEU A 119 25.42 14.85 7.61
C LEU A 119 26.54 14.72 8.65
N GLU A 120 27.75 14.30 8.22
CA GLU A 120 28.93 14.15 9.08
C GLU A 120 29.74 15.44 9.21
N GLN A 121 29.61 16.41 8.29
CA GLN A 121 30.37 17.64 8.32
C GLN A 121 29.99 18.52 9.53
N SER A 122 30.98 19.13 10.16
CA SER A 122 30.77 20.05 11.27
C SER A 122 30.54 21.52 10.84
N GLY A 123 30.58 21.80 9.52
CA GLY A 123 30.43 23.14 8.94
C GLY A 123 29.72 23.11 7.60
N THR A 124 29.82 24.19 6.85
CA THR A 124 29.22 24.34 5.51
C THR A 124 30.24 24.13 4.38
N SER A 125 31.53 23.93 4.72
CA SER A 125 32.57 23.67 3.73
C SER A 125 32.50 22.24 3.23
N ILE A 126 32.55 22.05 1.89
CA ILE A 126 32.57 20.75 1.22
C ILE A 126 33.94 20.52 0.58
N ASN A 127 34.36 19.25 0.56
CA ASN A 127 35.51 18.82 -0.21
C ASN A 127 35.01 18.25 -1.55
N HIS A 128 35.35 18.93 -2.65
CA HIS A 128 34.91 18.54 -4.00
C HIS A 128 35.45 17.17 -4.40
N GLU A 129 36.72 16.85 -4.09
CA GLU A 129 37.33 15.57 -4.41
C GLU A 129 36.61 14.42 -3.70
N GLU A 130 36.17 14.65 -2.47
CA GLU A 130 35.45 13.64 -1.71
C GLU A 130 34.05 13.41 -2.27
N ILE A 131 33.33 14.45 -2.69
CA ILE A 131 32.05 14.33 -3.38
C ILE A 131 32.23 13.60 -4.70
N ALA A 132 33.23 13.97 -5.50
CA ALA A 132 33.57 13.31 -6.77
C ALA A 132 33.83 11.80 -6.60
N SER A 133 34.51 11.41 -5.53
CA SER A 133 34.77 10.01 -5.21
C SER A 133 33.52 9.15 -4.98
N LYS A 134 32.40 9.77 -4.56
CA LYS A 134 31.11 9.11 -4.29
C LYS A 134 30.26 8.94 -5.54
N LEU A 135 30.63 9.54 -6.65
CA LEU A 135 29.90 9.49 -7.90
C LEU A 135 30.14 8.17 -8.66
N LEU A 136 29.06 7.50 -9.03
CA LEU A 136 29.09 6.23 -9.76
C LEU A 136 28.58 6.40 -11.19
N ARG A 137 29.25 5.71 -12.14
CA ARG A 137 28.80 5.58 -13.53
C ARG A 137 28.43 6.92 -14.20
N SER A 138 27.17 7.03 -14.65
CA SER A 138 26.65 8.21 -15.38
C SER A 138 26.66 9.51 -14.59
N LEU A 139 26.72 9.47 -13.28
CA LEU A 139 26.80 10.70 -12.47
C LEU A 139 28.20 11.33 -12.51
N LYS A 140 29.25 10.59 -12.89
CA LYS A 140 30.59 11.16 -13.09
C LYS A 140 30.64 12.25 -14.15
N SER A 141 29.83 12.10 -15.21
CA SER A 141 29.73 13.14 -16.25
C SER A 141 28.97 14.39 -15.83
N LYS A 142 28.36 14.37 -14.65
CA LYS A 142 27.60 15.49 -14.08
C LYS A 142 28.25 16.00 -12.77
N GLU A 143 29.53 15.75 -12.58
CA GLU A 143 30.26 16.06 -11.35
C GLU A 143 30.10 17.52 -10.94
N ASP A 144 30.37 18.48 -11.85
CA ASP A 144 30.25 19.90 -11.58
C ASP A 144 28.83 20.30 -11.15
N ALA A 145 27.81 19.78 -11.84
CA ALA A 145 26.42 20.05 -11.50
C ALA A 145 26.02 19.46 -10.14
N VAL A 146 26.56 18.28 -9.78
CA VAL A 146 26.32 17.67 -8.47
C VAL A 146 26.98 18.50 -7.36
N ILE A 147 28.23 18.95 -7.57
CA ILE A 147 28.92 19.81 -6.61
C ILE A 147 28.14 21.13 -6.42
N GLU A 148 27.76 21.80 -7.50
CA GLU A 148 26.95 23.03 -7.48
C GLU A 148 25.62 22.82 -6.73
N SER A 149 24.97 21.67 -6.88
CA SER A 149 23.67 21.36 -6.22
C SER A 149 23.75 21.21 -4.70
N VAL A 150 24.95 21.06 -4.15
CA VAL A 150 25.18 20.96 -2.69
C VAL A 150 26.05 22.08 -2.16
N GLU A 151 26.57 22.93 -3.04
CA GLU A 151 27.35 24.10 -2.63
C GLU A 151 26.49 25.11 -1.85
N GLY A 152 27.02 25.58 -0.73
CA GLY A 152 26.28 26.50 0.14
C GLY A 152 25.16 25.85 0.96
N TYR A 153 25.16 24.50 1.08
CA TYR A 153 24.24 23.84 2.00
C TYR A 153 24.38 24.33 3.44
N GLN A 154 23.26 24.34 4.16
CA GLN A 154 23.22 24.72 5.57
C GLN A 154 22.36 23.74 6.34
N MET A 155 22.97 22.99 7.24
CA MET A 155 22.27 22.02 8.09
C MET A 155 22.55 22.29 9.56
N THR A 156 21.50 22.57 10.31
CA THR A 156 21.55 22.59 11.77
C THR A 156 21.61 21.17 12.33
N ASP A 157 22.10 21.01 13.56
CA ASP A 157 22.11 19.70 14.21
C ASP A 157 20.70 19.07 14.34
N ALA A 158 19.69 19.92 14.55
CA ALA A 158 18.29 19.47 14.57
C ALA A 158 17.83 18.90 13.22
N GLN A 159 18.23 19.52 12.10
CA GLN A 159 17.92 19.04 10.76
C GLN A 159 18.67 17.74 10.44
N LYS A 160 19.95 17.65 10.81
CA LYS A 160 20.75 16.41 10.68
C LYS A 160 20.13 15.26 11.48
N TYR A 161 19.75 15.53 12.73
CA TYR A 161 19.06 14.55 13.57
C TYR A 161 17.73 14.09 12.96
N ARG A 162 16.92 15.04 12.47
CA ARG A 162 15.65 14.74 11.79
C ARG A 162 15.85 13.88 10.55
N LEU A 163 16.83 14.18 9.68
CA LEU A 163 17.13 13.39 8.50
C LEU A 163 17.51 11.95 8.86
N ARG A 164 18.35 11.76 9.90
CA ARG A 164 18.71 10.42 10.38
C ARG A 164 17.49 9.63 10.89
N LEU A 165 16.58 10.28 11.64
CA LEU A 165 15.35 9.62 12.10
C LEU A 165 14.42 9.23 10.96
N VAL A 166 14.20 10.14 10.00
CA VAL A 166 13.34 9.86 8.85
C VAL A 166 13.93 8.71 8.03
N ARG A 167 15.24 8.67 7.82
CA ARG A 167 15.92 7.58 7.13
C ARG A 167 15.75 6.24 7.85
N ALA A 168 16.01 6.20 9.15
CA ALA A 168 15.82 4.99 9.96
C ALA A 168 14.38 4.47 9.87
N HIS A 169 13.39 5.37 9.87
CA HIS A 169 11.99 5.00 9.70
C HIS A 169 11.68 4.47 8.29
N MET A 170 12.26 5.07 7.24
CA MET A 170 12.15 4.57 5.87
C MET A 170 12.75 3.16 5.72
N ASP A 171 13.90 2.91 6.34
CA ASP A 171 14.58 1.61 6.30
C ASP A 171 13.75 0.56 7.04
N TYR A 172 13.18 0.91 8.19
CA TYR A 172 12.25 0.07 8.94
C TYR A 172 11.01 -0.30 8.10
N ILE A 173 10.32 0.70 7.53
CA ILE A 173 9.15 0.44 6.68
C ILE A 173 9.53 -0.42 5.47
N THR A 174 10.73 -0.25 4.92
CA THR A 174 11.19 -1.06 3.78
C THR A 174 11.40 -2.53 4.19
N ALA A 175 11.92 -2.78 5.38
CA ALA A 175 12.02 -4.14 5.94
C ALA A 175 10.63 -4.76 6.14
N GLU A 176 9.69 -4.03 6.71
CA GLU A 176 8.29 -4.48 6.89
C GLU A 176 7.61 -4.83 5.54
N ILE A 177 7.82 -3.99 4.50
CA ILE A 177 7.30 -4.29 3.16
C ILE A 177 7.87 -5.61 2.65
N ASN A 178 9.18 -5.83 2.80
CA ASN A 178 9.83 -7.06 2.34
C ASN A 178 9.29 -8.30 3.08
N ASP A 179 8.97 -8.18 4.35
CA ASP A 179 8.42 -9.29 5.12
C ASP A 179 6.98 -9.58 4.74
N VAL A 180 6.16 -8.55 4.52
CA VAL A 180 4.80 -8.70 3.97
C VAL A 180 4.83 -9.32 2.57
N ASP A 181 5.79 -8.92 1.71
CA ASP A 181 5.97 -9.50 0.37
C ASP A 181 6.27 -11.00 0.43
N LYS A 182 7.13 -11.43 1.36
CA LYS A 182 7.39 -12.86 1.59
C LYS A 182 6.12 -13.61 2.02
N MET A 183 5.32 -13.03 2.91
CA MET A 183 4.06 -13.65 3.35
C MET A 183 3.08 -13.79 2.19
N ILE A 184 2.91 -12.75 1.39
CA ILE A 184 2.06 -12.77 0.20
C ILE A 184 2.54 -13.85 -0.78
N GLU A 185 3.83 -13.89 -1.12
CA GLU A 185 4.40 -14.88 -2.05
C GLU A 185 4.22 -16.31 -1.53
N ASN A 186 4.42 -16.55 -0.24
CA ASN A 186 4.19 -17.86 0.37
C ASN A 186 2.72 -18.30 0.25
N MET A 187 1.77 -17.38 0.43
CA MET A 187 0.35 -17.67 0.25
C MET A 187 0.01 -18.02 -1.20
N ILE A 188 0.55 -17.27 -2.16
CA ILE A 188 0.36 -17.53 -3.59
C ILE A 188 0.95 -18.90 -3.97
N PHE A 189 2.21 -19.16 -3.58
CA PHE A 189 2.90 -20.39 -3.90
C PHE A 189 2.27 -21.63 -3.28
N SER A 190 1.70 -21.50 -2.08
CA SER A 190 1.03 -22.61 -1.38
C SER A 190 -0.36 -22.94 -1.95
N ASN A 191 -0.88 -22.12 -2.87
CA ASN A 191 -2.20 -22.33 -3.49
C ASN A 191 -2.06 -22.37 -5.02
N PRO A 192 -2.13 -23.58 -5.63
CA PRO A 192 -1.98 -23.74 -7.07
C PRO A 192 -2.97 -22.91 -7.91
N ASP A 193 -4.20 -22.71 -7.43
CA ASP A 193 -5.21 -21.91 -8.15
C ASP A 193 -4.80 -20.44 -8.19
N PHE A 194 -4.20 -19.91 -7.10
CA PHE A 194 -3.68 -18.56 -7.08
C PHE A 194 -2.48 -18.39 -8.00
N GLU A 195 -1.51 -19.31 -7.92
CA GLU A 195 -0.32 -19.24 -8.77
C GLU A 195 -0.69 -19.32 -10.26
N ASN A 196 -1.57 -20.25 -10.65
CA ASN A 196 -2.06 -20.36 -12.03
C ASN A 196 -2.76 -19.07 -12.49
N ALA A 197 -3.62 -18.49 -11.65
CA ALA A 197 -4.33 -17.26 -11.96
C ALA A 197 -3.36 -16.06 -12.09
N VAL A 198 -2.34 -15.97 -11.21
CA VAL A 198 -1.28 -14.95 -11.30
C VAL A 198 -0.52 -15.09 -12.62
N GLN A 199 -0.09 -16.31 -12.97
CA GLN A 199 0.64 -16.56 -14.22
C GLN A 199 -0.22 -16.21 -15.44
N PHE A 200 -1.51 -16.55 -15.42
CA PHE A 200 -2.45 -16.20 -16.49
C PHE A 200 -2.59 -14.68 -16.63
N LEU A 201 -2.76 -13.93 -15.53
CA LEU A 201 -2.84 -12.47 -15.58
C LEU A 201 -1.54 -11.82 -16.07
N CYS A 202 -0.38 -12.41 -15.76
CA CYS A 202 0.91 -11.92 -16.23
C CYS A 202 1.11 -12.07 -17.76
N THR A 203 0.27 -12.82 -18.48
CA THR A 203 0.28 -12.86 -19.95
C THR A 203 -0.26 -11.56 -20.57
N ILE A 204 -0.98 -10.75 -19.79
CA ILE A 204 -1.51 -9.46 -20.24
C ILE A 204 -0.35 -8.44 -20.25
N PRO A 205 -0.12 -7.74 -21.38
CA PRO A 205 0.94 -6.73 -21.45
C PRO A 205 0.84 -5.71 -20.32
N SER A 206 1.96 -5.39 -19.69
CA SER A 206 2.10 -4.46 -18.56
C SER A 206 1.54 -4.92 -17.22
N VAL A 207 0.90 -6.08 -17.13
CA VAL A 207 0.51 -6.68 -15.83
C VAL A 207 1.70 -7.44 -15.27
N LYS A 208 2.28 -6.92 -14.20
CA LYS A 208 3.36 -7.56 -13.44
C LYS A 208 2.78 -8.41 -12.32
N ARG A 209 3.61 -9.30 -11.75
CA ARG A 209 3.22 -10.24 -10.68
C ARG A 209 2.52 -9.52 -9.51
N ASP A 210 3.06 -8.40 -9.00
CA ASP A 210 2.44 -7.63 -7.92
C ASP A 210 1.04 -7.14 -8.27
N SER A 211 0.85 -6.67 -9.52
CA SER A 211 -0.47 -6.21 -10.01
C SER A 211 -1.45 -7.37 -10.13
N ALA A 212 -0.99 -8.53 -10.65
CA ALA A 212 -1.79 -9.73 -10.76
C ALA A 212 -2.24 -10.24 -9.38
N ILE A 213 -1.33 -10.28 -8.40
CA ILE A 213 -1.65 -10.66 -7.01
C ILE A 213 -2.68 -9.71 -6.40
N THR A 214 -2.51 -8.40 -6.62
CA THR A 214 -3.47 -7.39 -6.15
C THR A 214 -4.86 -7.61 -6.74
N ILE A 215 -4.96 -7.89 -8.05
CA ILE A 215 -6.23 -8.20 -8.72
C ILE A 215 -6.88 -9.43 -8.08
N ILE A 216 -6.13 -10.53 -7.93
CA ILE A 216 -6.65 -11.78 -7.33
C ILE A 216 -7.09 -11.56 -5.89
N SER A 217 -6.36 -10.76 -5.12
CA SER A 217 -6.75 -10.45 -3.73
C SER A 217 -8.09 -9.73 -3.63
N GLU A 218 -8.46 -8.97 -4.66
CA GLU A 218 -9.73 -8.23 -4.66
C GLU A 218 -10.88 -9.00 -5.28
N ILE A 219 -10.66 -9.80 -6.31
CA ILE A 219 -11.73 -10.50 -7.03
C ILE A 219 -11.78 -12.02 -6.77
N GLY A 220 -10.73 -12.60 -6.20
CA GLY A 220 -10.58 -14.05 -6.08
C GLY A 220 -10.28 -14.73 -7.42
N THR A 221 -10.38 -16.05 -7.45
CA THR A 221 -10.17 -16.87 -8.66
C THR A 221 -11.48 -17.39 -9.26
N ASP A 222 -12.57 -17.38 -8.51
CA ASP A 222 -13.89 -17.80 -8.98
C ASP A 222 -14.60 -16.68 -9.74
N MET A 223 -14.59 -16.78 -11.07
CA MET A 223 -15.24 -15.81 -11.95
C MET A 223 -16.74 -16.05 -12.10
N SER A 224 -17.28 -17.20 -11.67
CA SER A 224 -18.71 -17.54 -11.79
C SER A 224 -19.61 -16.61 -10.96
N GLN A 225 -19.05 -16.00 -9.91
CA GLN A 225 -19.71 -15.01 -9.06
C GLN A 225 -20.09 -13.70 -9.81
N PHE A 226 -19.39 -13.41 -10.91
CA PHE A 226 -19.64 -12.22 -11.70
C PHE A 226 -20.52 -12.54 -12.91
N GLY A 227 -21.65 -11.87 -13.04
CA GLY A 227 -22.56 -12.06 -14.18
C GLY A 227 -22.07 -11.46 -15.50
N GLY A 228 -20.76 -11.15 -15.62
CA GLY A 228 -20.10 -10.63 -16.80
C GLY A 228 -19.08 -9.53 -16.49
N SER A 229 -18.29 -9.14 -17.51
CA SER A 229 -17.18 -8.17 -17.37
C SER A 229 -17.62 -6.80 -16.82
N LYS A 230 -18.82 -6.32 -17.18
CA LYS A 230 -19.35 -5.06 -16.66
C LYS A 230 -19.61 -5.10 -15.15
N ARG A 231 -20.02 -6.24 -14.60
CA ARG A 231 -20.22 -6.41 -13.16
C ARG A 231 -18.89 -6.51 -12.43
N LEU A 232 -17.93 -7.25 -13.00
CA LEU A 232 -16.59 -7.35 -12.46
C LEU A 232 -15.96 -5.96 -12.28
N THR A 233 -16.03 -5.11 -13.30
CA THR A 233 -15.48 -3.73 -13.21
C THR A 233 -16.25 -2.84 -12.25
N SER A 234 -17.57 -2.98 -12.15
CA SER A 234 -18.40 -2.22 -11.20
C SER A 234 -18.13 -2.61 -9.75
N ASP A 235 -17.99 -3.89 -9.48
CA ASP A 235 -17.77 -4.41 -8.13
C ASP A 235 -16.33 -4.15 -7.65
N SER A 236 -15.33 -4.13 -8.56
CA SER A 236 -13.95 -3.79 -8.22
C SER A 236 -13.77 -2.31 -7.81
N TYR A 237 -14.62 -1.39 -8.28
CA TYR A 237 -14.61 0.02 -7.83
C TYR A 237 -15.05 0.21 -6.37
N PHE A 238 -15.75 -0.74 -5.77
CA PHE A 238 -16.16 -0.67 -4.36
C PHE A 238 -15.06 -1.10 -3.38
N PHE A 239 -13.94 -1.61 -3.86
CA PHE A 239 -12.86 -2.16 -3.04
C PHE A 239 -11.57 -1.33 -3.04
N LEU A 240 -11.49 -0.26 -3.82
CA LEU A 240 -10.42 0.74 -3.80
C LEU A 240 -10.79 1.93 -2.89
#